data_fce72df01a290678c1300b424dcc7495
#
_entry.id   fce72df01a290678c1300b424dcc7495
#
_cell.length_a   1.000
_cell.length_b   1.000
_cell.length_c   1.000
_cell.angle_alpha   90.00
_cell.angle_beta   90.00
_cell.angle_gamma   90.00
#
_symmetry.space_group_name_H-M   'P 1'
#
loop_
_entity.id
_entity.type
_entity.pdbx_description
1 polymer ?
#
loop_
_entity_poly.entity_id
_entity_poly.type
_entity_poly.pdbx_seq_one_letter_code
_entity_poly.pdbx_strand_id
1 'polypeptide(L)'
;MKIVVVGTRGIPNIMGGVETHCEELFPRIAKKGFDVTLIRRKSYVKDSRSEYKDVKLIDIKTPKKKSFEAIIHTFRAIWKAKTIGADIVHIHAIGPALLTPMARLLGMKVVFTHHGPDYDRNKWGTAAKTILKLGERMGTKSVSYTHLRA
;
A
#
# COMPACT_ATOMS: atom_id res chain seq x y z
N MET A 1 12.31 -4.52 13.84
CA MET A 1 11.22 -3.62 13.45
C MET A 1 10.55 -4.19 12.23
N LYS A 2 9.23 -4.41 12.31
CA LYS A 2 8.42 -5.02 11.24
C LYS A 2 7.71 -3.95 10.43
N ILE A 3 7.95 -3.94 9.13
CA ILE A 3 7.36 -3.03 8.15
C ILE A 3 6.39 -3.80 7.27
N VAL A 4 5.14 -3.38 7.21
CA VAL A 4 4.14 -3.97 6.32
C VAL A 4 3.76 -2.99 5.22
N VAL A 5 3.91 -3.41 3.98
CA VAL A 5 3.68 -2.61 2.78
C VAL A 5 2.29 -2.89 2.23
N VAL A 6 1.52 -1.84 2.01
CA VAL A 6 0.13 -1.92 1.50
C VAL A 6 -0.12 -0.88 0.41
N GLY A 7 -1.18 -1.05 -0.37
CA GLY A 7 -1.59 -0.08 -1.38
C GLY A 7 -1.08 -0.35 -2.79
N THR A 8 -0.14 -1.28 -2.95
CA THR A 8 0.33 -1.78 -4.25
C THR A 8 -0.49 -2.99 -4.71
N ARG A 9 -0.38 -3.36 -5.99
CA ARG A 9 -0.90 -4.64 -6.50
C ARG A 9 -0.03 -5.81 -6.07
N GLY A 10 1.29 -5.57 -5.92
CA GLY A 10 2.26 -6.56 -5.47
C GLY A 10 3.58 -6.52 -6.24
N ILE A 11 4.50 -7.38 -5.83
CA ILE A 11 5.79 -7.69 -6.45
C ILE A 11 5.98 -9.21 -6.49
N PRO A 12 6.89 -9.77 -7.28
CA PRO A 12 7.58 -9.18 -8.42
C PRO A 12 6.77 -9.28 -9.72
N ASN A 13 7.34 -8.71 -10.78
CA ASN A 13 6.85 -8.86 -12.17
C ASN A 13 5.41 -8.37 -12.39
N ILE A 14 4.94 -7.40 -11.63
CA ILE A 14 3.65 -6.73 -11.82
C ILE A 14 3.91 -5.35 -12.41
N MET A 15 3.37 -5.09 -13.60
CA MET A 15 3.58 -3.83 -14.32
C MET A 15 2.92 -2.66 -13.58
N GLY A 16 3.69 -1.59 -13.37
CA GLY A 16 3.20 -0.32 -12.79
C GLY A 16 4.31 0.43 -12.06
N GLY A 17 4.23 1.77 -12.05
CA GLY A 17 5.24 2.61 -11.41
C GLY A 17 5.35 2.40 -9.90
N VAL A 18 4.22 2.17 -9.22
CA VAL A 18 4.18 1.84 -7.79
C VAL A 18 4.83 0.49 -7.53
N GLU A 19 4.50 -0.50 -8.36
CA GLU A 19 5.02 -1.87 -8.27
C GLU A 19 6.53 -1.90 -8.50
N THR A 20 7.02 -1.25 -9.54
CA THR A 20 8.46 -1.13 -9.83
C THR A 20 9.20 -0.44 -8.68
N HIS A 21 8.64 0.65 -8.14
CA HIS A 21 9.21 1.32 -6.97
C HIS A 21 9.29 0.38 -5.76
N CYS A 22 8.23 -0.35 -5.47
CA CYS A 22 8.20 -1.30 -4.36
C CYS A 22 9.19 -2.46 -4.56
N GLU A 23 9.29 -2.99 -5.78
CA GLU A 23 10.18 -4.08 -6.14
C GLU A 23 11.66 -3.70 -5.97
N GLU A 24 12.02 -2.44 -6.20
CA GLU A 24 13.37 -1.93 -6.00
C GLU A 24 13.66 -1.54 -4.54
N LEU A 25 12.71 -0.90 -3.86
CA LEU A 25 12.92 -0.33 -2.53
C LEU A 25 12.95 -1.40 -1.43
N PHE A 26 11.93 -2.26 -1.38
CA PHE A 26 11.72 -3.11 -0.22
C PHE A 26 12.74 -4.24 -0.05
N PRO A 27 13.28 -4.86 -1.11
CA PRO A 27 14.42 -5.76 -0.96
C PRO A 27 15.66 -5.08 -0.38
N ARG A 28 15.89 -3.81 -0.72
CA ARG A 28 17.03 -3.04 -0.16
C ARG A 28 16.81 -2.73 1.32
N ILE A 29 15.57 -2.50 1.74
CA ILE A 29 15.22 -2.30 3.15
C ILE A 29 15.36 -3.62 3.92
N ALA A 30 14.90 -4.74 3.37
CA ALA A 30 15.04 -6.06 3.97
C ALA A 30 16.51 -6.42 4.18
N LYS A 31 17.37 -6.19 3.19
CA LYS A 31 18.84 -6.39 3.30
C LYS A 31 19.50 -5.56 4.41
N LYS A 32 18.87 -4.47 4.85
CA LYS A 32 19.34 -3.68 6.01
C LYS A 32 18.88 -4.24 7.35
N GLY A 33 18.28 -5.43 7.38
CA GLY A 33 17.88 -6.14 8.60
C GLY A 33 16.45 -5.82 9.09
N PHE A 34 15.62 -5.16 8.29
CA PHE A 34 14.21 -4.95 8.63
C PHE A 34 13.37 -6.16 8.22
N ASP A 35 12.41 -6.55 9.06
CA ASP A 35 11.41 -7.57 8.73
C ASP A 35 10.33 -6.95 7.83
N VAL A 36 10.44 -7.16 6.53
CA VAL A 36 9.54 -6.56 5.55
C VAL A 36 8.53 -7.58 5.05
N THR A 37 7.25 -7.23 5.13
CA THR A 37 6.14 -8.01 4.55
C THR A 37 5.37 -7.12 3.56
N LEU A 38 5.18 -7.57 2.33
CA LEU A 38 4.40 -6.88 1.34
C LEU A 38 3.10 -7.64 1.06
N ILE A 39 1.97 -6.95 1.19
CA ILE A 39 0.64 -7.54 0.97
C ILE A 39 0.21 -7.31 -0.48
N ARG A 40 0.02 -8.44 -1.19
CA ARG A 40 -0.32 -8.45 -2.62
C ARG A 40 -1.82 -8.63 -2.83
N ARG A 41 -2.33 -8.07 -3.93
CA ARG A 41 -3.69 -8.34 -4.41
C ARG A 41 -3.69 -9.63 -5.23
N LYS A 42 -4.33 -10.67 -4.72
CA LYS A 42 -4.33 -12.00 -5.35
C LYS A 42 -4.79 -12.00 -6.80
N SER A 43 -5.66 -11.07 -7.19
CA SER A 43 -6.16 -10.92 -8.57
C SER A 43 -5.09 -10.56 -9.61
N TYR A 44 -3.96 -9.99 -9.17
CA TYR A 44 -2.84 -9.60 -10.03
C TYR A 44 -1.65 -10.55 -9.97
N VAL A 45 -1.70 -11.52 -9.06
CA VAL A 45 -0.58 -12.43 -8.79
C VAL A 45 -0.79 -13.75 -9.53
N LYS A 46 0.19 -14.16 -10.32
CA LYS A 46 0.18 -15.41 -11.09
C LYS A 46 0.99 -16.54 -10.44
N ASP A 47 1.79 -16.21 -9.45
CA ASP A 47 2.63 -17.17 -8.70
C ASP A 47 2.06 -17.49 -7.31
N SER A 48 2.68 -18.43 -6.61
CA SER A 48 2.34 -18.84 -5.24
C SER A 48 3.49 -18.64 -4.26
N ARG A 49 4.48 -17.81 -4.62
CA ARG A 49 5.64 -17.57 -3.75
C ARG A 49 5.24 -16.83 -2.48
N SER A 50 5.86 -17.19 -1.36
CA SER A 50 5.69 -16.55 -0.06
C SER A 50 6.78 -15.53 0.26
N GLU A 51 7.82 -15.44 -0.59
CA GLU A 51 8.96 -14.55 -0.40
C GLU A 51 9.57 -14.12 -1.73
N TYR A 52 10.16 -12.92 -1.75
CA TYR A 52 10.95 -12.39 -2.85
C TYR A 52 12.07 -11.49 -2.31
N LYS A 53 13.33 -11.90 -2.53
CA LYS A 53 14.54 -11.15 -2.10
C LYS A 53 14.44 -10.64 -0.65
N ASP A 54 14.22 -11.55 0.29
CA ASP A 54 14.06 -11.31 1.74
C ASP A 54 12.78 -10.52 2.13
N VAL A 55 11.89 -10.24 1.19
CA VAL A 55 10.57 -9.65 1.45
C VAL A 55 9.52 -10.74 1.52
N LYS A 56 8.85 -10.89 2.66
CA LYS A 56 7.72 -11.81 2.84
C LYS A 56 6.52 -11.32 2.03
N LEU A 57 5.80 -12.23 1.40
CA LEU A 57 4.65 -11.93 0.56
C LEU A 57 3.38 -12.57 1.11
N ILE A 58 2.33 -11.79 1.25
CA ILE A 58 1.00 -12.27 1.67
C ILE A 58 -0.03 -11.87 0.63
N ASP A 59 -0.77 -12.85 0.14
CA ASP A 59 -1.82 -12.63 -0.86
C ASP A 59 -3.18 -12.46 -0.19
N ILE A 60 -3.88 -11.37 -0.51
CA ILE A 60 -5.26 -11.13 -0.07
C ILE A 60 -6.20 -11.14 -1.27
N LYS A 61 -7.24 -11.97 -1.20
CA LYS A 61 -8.34 -11.97 -2.18
C LYS A 61 -9.25 -10.78 -1.95
N THR A 62 -9.66 -10.12 -3.04
CA THR A 62 -10.61 -9.01 -3.04
C THR A 62 -11.64 -9.17 -4.13
N PRO A 63 -12.86 -8.63 -3.97
CA PRO A 63 -13.85 -8.60 -5.05
C PRO A 63 -13.32 -7.80 -6.24
N LYS A 64 -13.55 -8.29 -7.47
CA LYS A 64 -13.09 -7.66 -8.72
C LYS A 64 -13.88 -6.39 -9.11
N LYS A 65 -14.38 -5.60 -8.17
CA LYS A 65 -15.03 -4.31 -8.45
C LYS A 65 -13.99 -3.22 -8.57
N LYS A 66 -13.65 -2.82 -9.79
CA LYS A 66 -12.56 -1.90 -10.16
C LYS A 66 -12.45 -0.62 -9.29
N SER A 67 -13.57 -0.02 -8.87
CA SER A 67 -13.57 1.25 -8.14
C SER A 67 -13.26 1.11 -6.65
N PHE A 68 -13.59 -0.01 -6.02
CA PHE A 68 -13.45 -0.21 -4.58
C PHE A 68 -12.40 -1.25 -4.20
N GLU A 69 -11.86 -1.98 -5.17
CA GLU A 69 -10.88 -3.06 -4.91
C GLU A 69 -9.69 -2.54 -4.09
N ALA A 70 -9.15 -1.38 -4.44
CA ALA A 70 -7.99 -0.81 -3.75
C ALA A 70 -8.30 -0.49 -2.29
N ILE A 71 -9.47 0.08 -1.99
CA ILE A 71 -9.88 0.46 -0.64
C ILE A 71 -10.15 -0.80 0.20
N ILE A 72 -10.93 -1.75 -0.34
CA ILE A 72 -11.24 -3.00 0.35
C ILE A 72 -9.96 -3.81 0.62
N HIS A 73 -9.07 -3.88 -0.37
CA HIS A 73 -7.78 -4.54 -0.18
C HIS A 73 -6.98 -3.88 0.92
N THR A 74 -6.85 -2.55 0.89
CA THR A 74 -6.06 -1.81 1.88
C THR A 74 -6.65 -1.95 3.29
N PHE A 75 -7.97 -1.94 3.42
CA PHE A 75 -8.65 -2.21 4.69
C PHE A 75 -8.25 -3.57 5.26
N ARG A 76 -8.38 -4.64 4.46
CA ARG A 76 -7.99 -6.00 4.86
C ARG A 76 -6.49 -6.11 5.13
N ALA A 77 -5.68 -5.42 4.34
CA ALA A 77 -4.23 -5.42 4.48
C ALA A 77 -3.77 -4.73 5.78
N ILE A 78 -4.38 -3.59 6.15
CA ILE A 78 -4.10 -2.90 7.42
C ILE A 78 -4.50 -3.77 8.61
N TRP A 79 -5.66 -4.44 8.53
CA TRP A 79 -6.08 -5.39 9.57
C TRP A 79 -5.10 -6.56 9.68
N LYS A 80 -4.69 -7.13 8.54
CA LYS A 80 -3.67 -8.18 8.51
C LYS A 80 -2.33 -7.69 9.08
N ALA A 81 -1.90 -6.46 8.75
CA ALA A 81 -0.70 -5.85 9.31
C ALA A 81 -0.75 -5.81 10.85
N LYS A 82 -1.90 -5.41 11.41
CA LYS A 82 -2.10 -5.43 12.86
C LYS A 82 -1.97 -6.83 13.45
N THR A 83 -2.63 -7.83 12.82
CA THR A 83 -2.60 -9.22 13.34
C THR A 83 -1.23 -9.86 13.32
N ILE A 84 -0.35 -9.45 12.40
CA ILE A 84 1.03 -9.95 12.34
C ILE A 84 2.03 -9.09 13.12
N GLY A 85 1.55 -8.10 13.87
CA GLY A 85 2.37 -7.26 14.75
C GLY A 85 3.25 -6.26 14.01
N ALA A 86 2.70 -5.54 13.01
CA ALA A 86 3.42 -4.49 12.31
C ALA A 86 3.73 -3.31 13.25
N ASP A 87 4.99 -2.86 13.25
CA ASP A 87 5.41 -1.61 13.88
C ASP A 87 5.07 -0.42 12.97
N ILE A 88 5.30 -0.62 11.66
CA ILE A 88 5.09 0.40 10.63
C ILE A 88 4.21 -0.17 9.52
N VAL A 89 3.22 0.60 9.10
CA VAL A 89 2.49 0.36 7.84
C VAL A 89 2.94 1.40 6.82
N HIS A 90 3.49 0.95 5.71
CA HIS A 90 3.89 1.80 4.59
C HIS A 90 2.80 1.76 3.51
N ILE A 91 2.08 2.86 3.39
CA ILE A 91 0.94 3.00 2.46
C ILE A 91 1.41 3.65 1.16
N HIS A 92 1.10 3.04 0.02
CA HIS A 92 1.40 3.56 -1.30
C HIS A 92 0.12 4.00 -2.02
N ALA A 93 0.21 5.13 -2.73
CA ALA A 93 -0.85 5.77 -3.52
C ALA A 93 -1.99 6.42 -2.70
N ILE A 94 -2.60 7.45 -3.29
CA ILE A 94 -3.57 8.32 -2.61
C ILE A 94 -4.91 7.65 -2.28
N GLY A 95 -5.36 6.69 -3.09
CA GLY A 95 -6.59 5.93 -2.79
C GLY A 95 -6.48 5.13 -1.49
N PRO A 96 -5.47 4.25 -1.35
CA PRO A 96 -5.15 3.57 -0.11
C PRO A 96 -4.90 4.49 1.09
N ALA A 97 -4.34 5.68 0.88
CA ALA A 97 -4.05 6.65 1.94
C ALA A 97 -5.30 7.15 2.70
N LEU A 98 -6.49 6.97 2.13
CA LEU A 98 -7.76 7.22 2.81
C LEU A 98 -7.89 6.45 4.13
N LEU A 99 -7.23 5.31 4.23
CA LEU A 99 -7.27 4.44 5.43
C LEU A 99 -6.12 4.67 6.42
N THR A 100 -5.32 5.73 6.22
CA THR A 100 -4.25 6.13 7.15
C THR A 100 -4.74 6.32 8.60
N PRO A 101 -5.89 7.01 8.85
CA PRO A 101 -6.39 7.16 10.21
C PRO A 101 -6.69 5.81 10.90
N MET A 102 -7.21 4.84 10.15
CA MET A 102 -7.45 3.50 10.66
C MET A 102 -6.15 2.82 11.14
N ALA A 103 -5.09 2.87 10.34
CA ALA A 103 -3.81 2.28 10.71
C ALA A 103 -3.25 2.92 11.99
N ARG A 104 -3.41 4.24 12.15
CA ARG A 104 -2.99 4.96 13.36
C ARG A 104 -3.83 4.61 14.58
N LEU A 105 -5.15 4.52 14.44
CA LEU A 105 -6.05 4.11 15.52
C LEU A 105 -5.74 2.70 16.02
N LEU A 106 -5.25 1.83 15.14
CA LEU A 106 -4.77 0.49 15.50
C LEU A 106 -3.38 0.50 16.15
N GLY A 107 -2.77 1.68 16.40
CA GLY A 107 -1.51 1.84 17.12
C GLY A 107 -0.25 1.64 16.27
N MET A 108 -0.35 1.57 14.95
CA MET A 108 0.80 1.44 14.06
C MET A 108 1.32 2.81 13.61
N LYS A 109 2.64 2.94 13.46
CA LYS A 109 3.22 4.10 12.77
C LYS A 109 2.93 4.00 11.27
N VAL A 110 2.67 5.13 10.63
CA VAL A 110 2.34 5.15 9.20
C VAL A 110 3.35 5.98 8.43
N VAL A 111 3.88 5.38 7.38
CA VAL A 111 4.65 6.03 6.31
C VAL A 111 3.78 6.06 5.07
N PHE A 112 3.75 7.19 4.38
CA PHE A 112 2.98 7.35 3.14
C PHE A 112 3.90 7.78 1.99
N THR A 113 3.84 7.07 0.87
CA THR A 113 4.49 7.47 -0.37
C THR A 113 3.46 7.90 -1.40
N HIS A 114 3.53 9.18 -1.78
CA HIS A 114 2.70 9.76 -2.82
C HIS A 114 3.33 9.50 -4.19
N HIS A 115 2.57 8.87 -5.09
CA HIS A 115 3.03 8.51 -6.45
C HIS A 115 2.46 9.40 -7.56
N GLY A 116 2.07 10.62 -7.22
CA GLY A 116 1.46 11.58 -8.13
C GLY A 116 -0.07 11.68 -7.98
N PRO A 117 -0.66 12.77 -8.51
CA PRO A 117 -2.09 13.07 -8.39
C PRO A 117 -2.91 12.19 -9.36
N ASP A 118 -3.24 10.98 -8.95
CA ASP A 118 -4.01 10.03 -9.80
C ASP A 118 -5.41 10.54 -10.15
N TYR A 119 -5.92 11.54 -9.44
CA TYR A 119 -7.21 12.19 -9.73
C TYR A 119 -7.20 13.08 -10.98
N ASP A 120 -6.04 13.48 -11.49
CA ASP A 120 -5.93 14.28 -12.73
C ASP A 120 -6.17 13.44 -13.99
N ARG A 121 -6.20 12.12 -13.85
CA ARG A 121 -6.49 11.21 -14.97
C ARG A 121 -7.97 11.29 -15.35
N ASN A 122 -8.23 11.40 -16.66
CA ASN A 122 -9.60 11.53 -17.24
C ASN A 122 -10.54 10.34 -16.94
N LYS A 123 -10.01 9.22 -16.44
CA LYS A 123 -10.80 8.02 -16.08
C LYS A 123 -11.68 8.18 -14.83
N TRP A 124 -11.49 9.25 -14.04
CA TRP A 124 -12.18 9.47 -12.78
C TRP A 124 -13.31 10.50 -12.91
N GLY A 125 -14.52 10.12 -12.50
CA GLY A 125 -15.64 11.07 -12.32
C GLY A 125 -15.46 11.98 -11.11
N THR A 126 -16.28 13.02 -11.00
CA THR A 126 -16.17 14.07 -9.95
C THR A 126 -16.17 13.49 -8.53
N ALA A 127 -17.06 12.55 -8.23
CA ALA A 127 -17.13 11.90 -6.91
C ALA A 127 -15.84 11.14 -6.57
N ALA A 128 -15.28 10.39 -7.53
CA ALA A 128 -14.03 9.66 -7.34
C ALA A 128 -12.84 10.61 -7.13
N LYS A 129 -12.79 11.74 -7.86
CA LYS A 129 -11.76 12.78 -7.66
C LYS A 129 -11.81 13.37 -6.25
N THR A 130 -13.00 13.62 -5.70
CA THR A 130 -13.18 14.13 -4.34
C THR A 130 -12.67 13.13 -3.30
N ILE A 131 -12.99 11.85 -3.48
CA ILE A 131 -12.51 10.78 -2.59
C ILE A 131 -10.97 10.67 -2.64
N LEU A 132 -10.37 10.76 -3.83
CA LEU A 132 -8.91 10.71 -3.98
C LEU A 132 -8.22 11.91 -3.33
N LYS A 133 -8.77 13.14 -3.48
CA LYS A 133 -8.26 14.34 -2.78
C LYS A 133 -8.39 14.22 -1.27
N LEU A 134 -9.47 13.61 -0.77
CA LEU A 134 -9.60 13.31 0.66
C LEU A 134 -8.53 12.31 1.11
N GLY A 135 -8.27 11.26 0.33
CA GLY A 135 -7.21 10.30 0.59
C GLY A 135 -5.82 10.94 0.65
N GLU A 136 -5.53 11.88 -0.25
CA GLU A 136 -4.29 12.67 -0.23
C GLU A 136 -4.17 13.49 1.06
N ARG A 137 -5.23 14.20 1.45
CA ARG A 137 -5.26 14.95 2.73
C ARG A 137 -5.08 14.06 3.95
N MET A 138 -5.75 12.91 3.97
CA MET A 138 -5.58 11.93 5.06
C MET A 138 -4.16 11.38 5.10
N GLY A 139 -3.61 11.04 3.94
CA GLY A 139 -2.23 10.55 3.79
C GLY A 139 -1.20 11.58 4.26
N THR A 140 -1.38 12.86 3.99
CA THR A 140 -0.41 13.91 4.36
C THR A 140 -0.55 14.39 5.80
N LYS A 141 -1.78 14.50 6.32
CA LYS A 141 -2.04 15.03 7.67
C LYS A 141 -1.95 14.00 8.79
N SER A 142 -2.22 12.73 8.49
CA SER A 142 -2.37 11.68 9.50
C SER A 142 -1.18 10.71 9.56
N VAL A 143 -0.09 10.97 8.87
CA VAL A 143 1.10 10.12 8.86
C VAL A 143 2.14 10.51 9.89
N SER A 144 2.98 9.55 10.24
CA SER A 144 4.19 9.79 11.01
C SER A 144 5.32 10.36 10.13
N TYR A 145 5.30 10.03 8.84
CA TYR A 145 6.25 10.51 7.83
C TYR A 145 5.64 10.44 6.42
N THR A 146 5.84 11.49 5.61
CA THR A 146 5.40 11.56 4.22
C THR A 146 6.60 11.62 3.28
N HIS A 147 6.60 10.78 2.24
CA HIS A 147 7.55 10.84 1.13
C HIS A 147 6.81 11.27 -0.14
N LEU A 148 7.20 12.41 -0.69
CA LEU A 148 6.73 12.90 -1.97
C LEU A 148 7.74 12.49 -3.03
N ARG A 149 7.30 11.73 -4.03
CA ARG A 149 8.08 11.49 -5.23
C ARG A 149 7.70 12.53 -6.28
N ALA A 150 8.66 13.35 -6.64
CA ALA A 150 8.56 14.24 -7.79
C ALA A 150 8.56 13.44 -9.11
#